data_f2c0370da4513530bb3b90d4f3f0a499
#
_entry.id   f2c0370da4513530bb3b90d4f3f0a499
#
_cell.length_a   1.000
_cell.length_b   1.000
_cell.length_c   1.000
_cell.angle_alpha   90.00
_cell.angle_beta   90.00
_cell.angle_gamma   90.00
#
_symmetry.space_group_name_H-M   'P 1'
#
loop_
_entity.id
_entity.type
_entity.pdbx_description
1 polymer ?
#
loop_
_entity_poly.entity_id
_entity_poly.type
_entity_poly.pdbx_seq_one_letter_code
_entity_poly.pdbx_strand_id
1 'polypeptide(L)'
;MFDYSTTTAAIIEQAKTREDALPIRNEKCRSKFLFQPHPAPKVFLFFHGFTAGPYQFEPLGEALFKAGYNVLVPLQPGHGIAGNWDGDNPPPMPEDIQVYQQFALEWIQQAQLLGQQLFVGGYSTGGTLAAWLAQEHPQAIEKTLLFAPYLSGMNKLVDWLVEILPIYYEWLNKDNPGNFGYEGFPIPALRIFLDMGEQILERAKNTPATPMLIVSSESDRATNLHEHQELFEAVLKCQPKSWYRCFEKELHIPHTMMSEPEGNHYLDLLINLTKAYVESDLTWVEIEKMGYSAIANNK
;
A
#
# COMPACT_ATOMS: atom_id res chain seq x y z
N MET A 1 0.34 -5.73 -32.11
CA MET A 1 0.29 -6.67 -30.97
C MET A 1 1.48 -6.29 -30.08
N PHE A 2 1.23 -5.83 -28.86
CA PHE A 2 2.33 -5.51 -27.94
C PHE A 2 3.09 -6.80 -27.64
N ASP A 3 4.38 -6.79 -27.86
CA ASP A 3 5.23 -7.91 -27.43
C ASP A 3 5.45 -7.78 -25.91
N TYR A 4 4.95 -8.76 -25.18
CA TYR A 4 5.00 -8.79 -23.71
C TYR A 4 6.43 -8.70 -23.19
N SER A 5 7.35 -9.42 -23.79
CA SER A 5 8.76 -9.42 -23.41
C SER A 5 9.40 -8.03 -23.57
N THR A 6 9.13 -7.38 -24.69
CA THR A 6 9.59 -6.01 -24.94
C THR A 6 8.96 -5.01 -23.94
N THR A 7 7.68 -5.19 -23.61
CA THR A 7 6.99 -4.31 -22.66
C THR A 7 7.57 -4.44 -21.25
N THR A 8 7.75 -5.66 -20.75
CA THR A 8 8.33 -5.89 -19.42
C THR A 8 9.77 -5.38 -19.33
N ALA A 9 10.58 -5.60 -20.37
CA ALA A 9 11.94 -5.07 -20.43
C ALA A 9 11.97 -3.54 -20.41
N ALA A 10 11.08 -2.89 -21.16
CA ALA A 10 10.98 -1.43 -21.21
C ALA A 10 10.58 -0.82 -19.86
N ILE A 11 9.64 -1.44 -19.14
CA ILE A 11 9.22 -1.00 -17.79
C ILE A 11 10.41 -1.07 -16.81
N ILE A 12 11.14 -2.19 -16.81
CA ILE A 12 12.31 -2.37 -15.94
C ILE A 12 13.38 -1.33 -16.27
N GLU A 13 13.71 -1.15 -17.55
CA GLU A 13 14.75 -0.23 -17.97
C GLU A 13 14.40 1.23 -17.68
N GLN A 14 13.12 1.61 -17.87
CA GLN A 14 12.65 2.95 -17.55
C GLN A 14 12.77 3.26 -16.05
N ALA A 15 12.35 2.34 -15.19
CA ALA A 15 12.47 2.51 -13.74
C ALA A 15 13.94 2.56 -13.32
N LYS A 16 14.76 1.63 -13.83
CA LYS A 16 16.20 1.58 -13.56
C LYS A 16 16.89 2.87 -13.97
N THR A 17 16.61 3.39 -15.17
CA THR A 17 17.20 4.66 -15.66
C THR A 17 16.85 5.82 -14.75
N ARG A 18 15.59 5.92 -14.29
CA ARG A 18 15.16 6.95 -13.34
C ARG A 18 15.91 6.84 -12.02
N GLU A 19 16.04 5.63 -11.48
CA GLU A 19 16.64 5.38 -10.18
C GLU A 19 18.17 5.46 -10.21
N ASP A 20 18.83 5.10 -11.31
CA ASP A 20 20.29 5.23 -11.48
C ASP A 20 20.73 6.71 -11.60
N ALA A 21 19.81 7.61 -11.91
CA ALA A 21 20.03 9.05 -11.85
C ALA A 21 19.94 9.64 -10.43
N LEU A 22 19.52 8.82 -9.43
CA LEU A 22 19.36 9.22 -8.05
C LEU A 22 20.43 8.55 -7.17
N PRO A 23 20.91 9.21 -6.11
CA PRO A 23 21.76 8.60 -5.11
C PRO A 23 20.92 7.66 -4.21
N ILE A 24 20.62 6.46 -4.68
CA ILE A 24 19.82 5.49 -3.91
C ILE A 24 20.57 5.08 -2.64
N ARG A 25 19.89 5.16 -1.47
CA ARG A 25 20.51 4.90 -0.17
C ARG A 25 20.75 3.42 0.11
N ASN A 26 19.93 2.54 -0.47
CA ASN A 26 20.03 1.09 -0.32
C ASN A 26 19.35 0.39 -1.49
N GLU A 27 19.93 -0.69 -1.99
CA GLU A 27 19.37 -1.48 -3.10
C GLU A 27 17.96 -2.06 -2.77
N LYS A 28 17.65 -2.26 -1.48
CA LYS A 28 16.31 -2.64 -1.04
C LYS A 28 15.24 -1.57 -1.31
N CYS A 29 15.65 -0.31 -1.46
CA CYS A 29 14.74 0.79 -1.79
C CYS A 29 14.38 0.85 -3.28
N ARG A 30 15.10 0.17 -4.16
CA ARG A 30 14.77 0.18 -5.60
C ARG A 30 13.44 -0.48 -5.88
N SER A 31 12.79 -0.05 -6.98
CA SER A 31 11.58 -0.68 -7.51
C SER A 31 11.75 -2.19 -7.66
N LYS A 32 10.70 -2.92 -7.35
CA LYS A 32 10.64 -4.39 -7.46
C LYS A 32 9.63 -4.79 -8.51
N PHE A 33 10.11 -5.54 -9.52
CA PHE A 33 9.26 -6.08 -10.57
C PHE A 33 9.44 -7.59 -10.66
N LEU A 34 8.35 -8.32 -10.54
CA LEU A 34 8.31 -9.77 -10.64
C LEU A 34 7.38 -10.10 -11.80
N PHE A 35 7.93 -10.34 -12.97
CA PHE A 35 7.17 -10.62 -14.18
C PHE A 35 7.26 -12.09 -14.57
N GLN A 36 6.12 -12.69 -14.87
CA GLN A 36 6.05 -14.04 -15.43
C GLN A 36 6.73 -14.06 -16.82
N PRO A 37 7.25 -15.20 -17.26
CA PRO A 37 7.84 -15.30 -18.60
C PRO A 37 6.82 -15.14 -19.74
N HIS A 38 5.54 -15.17 -19.43
CA HIS A 38 4.41 -15.02 -20.37
C HIS A 38 3.36 -14.08 -19.76
N PRO A 39 2.43 -13.52 -20.58
CA PRO A 39 1.32 -12.71 -20.07
C PRO A 39 0.56 -13.44 -18.96
N ALA A 40 0.44 -12.78 -17.81
CA ALA A 40 -0.32 -13.30 -16.67
C ALA A 40 -1.75 -12.72 -16.66
N PRO A 41 -2.77 -13.48 -16.20
CA PRO A 41 -4.12 -12.95 -16.14
C PRO A 41 -4.26 -11.79 -15.15
N LYS A 42 -3.54 -11.85 -14.02
CA LYS A 42 -3.60 -10.88 -12.94
C LYS A 42 -2.28 -10.13 -12.79
N VAL A 43 -2.40 -8.84 -12.53
CA VAL A 43 -1.30 -7.91 -12.30
C VAL A 43 -1.54 -7.18 -10.98
N PHE A 44 -0.52 -7.09 -10.15
CA PHE A 44 -0.54 -6.39 -8.88
C PHE A 44 0.36 -5.16 -8.94
N LEU A 45 -0.20 -4.01 -8.61
CA LEU A 45 0.54 -2.75 -8.42
C LEU A 45 0.45 -2.38 -6.93
N PHE A 46 1.59 -2.31 -6.25
CA PHE A 46 1.65 -1.96 -4.84
C PHE A 46 2.39 -0.65 -4.57
N PHE A 47 1.87 0.12 -3.62
CA PHE A 47 2.49 1.34 -3.10
C PHE A 47 2.96 1.11 -1.66
N HIS A 48 4.26 1.30 -1.43
CA HIS A 48 4.87 1.13 -0.11
C HIS A 48 4.48 2.23 0.88
N GLY A 49 4.81 2.05 2.16
CA GLY A 49 4.52 3.01 3.22
C GLY A 49 5.45 4.23 3.18
N PHE A 50 5.05 5.25 3.95
CA PHE A 50 5.77 6.50 4.09
C PHE A 50 7.19 6.29 4.62
N THR A 51 8.14 7.08 4.12
CA THR A 51 9.58 6.98 4.41
C THR A 51 10.26 5.67 4.04
N ALA A 52 9.53 4.63 3.69
CA ALA A 52 10.01 3.28 3.41
C ALA A 52 10.40 3.06 1.93
N GLY A 53 10.20 1.87 1.42
CA GLY A 53 10.52 1.50 0.04
C GLY A 53 9.87 0.20 -0.39
N PRO A 54 10.07 -0.20 -1.66
CA PRO A 54 9.47 -1.40 -2.25
C PRO A 54 9.75 -2.72 -1.52
N TYR A 55 10.81 -2.79 -0.71
CA TYR A 55 11.15 -3.96 0.10
C TYR A 55 10.01 -4.45 1.00
N GLN A 56 9.11 -3.54 1.44
CA GLN A 56 7.99 -3.89 2.29
C GLN A 56 7.04 -4.90 1.65
N PHE A 57 6.92 -4.88 0.34
CA PHE A 57 6.09 -5.82 -0.39
C PHE A 57 6.84 -7.06 -0.92
N GLU A 58 8.13 -7.24 -0.59
CA GLU A 58 8.92 -8.37 -1.08
C GLU A 58 8.28 -9.73 -0.74
N PRO A 59 7.86 -10.01 0.53
CA PRO A 59 7.28 -11.31 0.86
C PRO A 59 5.92 -11.58 0.17
N LEU A 60 5.02 -10.61 0.20
CA LEU A 60 3.70 -10.73 -0.44
C LEU A 60 3.84 -10.80 -1.97
N GLY A 61 4.71 -9.97 -2.54
CA GLY A 61 4.99 -9.96 -3.98
C GLY A 61 5.53 -11.30 -4.47
N GLU A 62 6.49 -11.91 -3.76
CA GLU A 62 6.98 -13.23 -4.08
C GLU A 62 5.90 -14.32 -3.99
N ALA A 63 5.02 -14.25 -2.98
CA ALA A 63 3.94 -15.21 -2.85
C ALA A 63 2.93 -15.12 -4.00
N LEU A 64 2.62 -13.92 -4.46
CA LEU A 64 1.76 -13.68 -5.62
C LEU A 64 2.44 -14.06 -6.94
N PHE A 65 3.74 -13.78 -7.08
CA PHE A 65 4.51 -14.19 -8.24
C PHE A 65 4.57 -15.73 -8.35
N LYS A 66 4.80 -16.44 -7.24
CA LYS A 66 4.74 -17.92 -7.19
C LYS A 66 3.34 -18.46 -7.52
N ALA A 67 2.29 -17.67 -7.31
CA ALA A 67 0.93 -18.00 -7.74
C ALA A 67 0.65 -17.72 -9.22
N GLY A 68 1.65 -17.24 -9.98
CA GLY A 68 1.56 -17.05 -11.43
C GLY A 68 1.15 -15.62 -11.84
N TYR A 69 1.28 -14.62 -10.97
CA TYR A 69 0.89 -13.24 -11.25
C TYR A 69 2.07 -12.32 -11.49
N ASN A 70 1.83 -11.22 -12.20
CA ASN A 70 2.79 -10.12 -12.31
C ASN A 70 2.68 -9.20 -11.10
N VAL A 71 3.82 -8.72 -10.60
CA VAL A 71 3.86 -7.80 -9.45
C VAL A 71 4.77 -6.62 -9.74
N LEU A 72 4.26 -5.42 -9.49
CA LEU A 72 4.99 -4.16 -9.59
C LEU A 72 4.95 -3.45 -8.23
N VAL A 73 6.10 -3.07 -7.73
CA VAL A 73 6.24 -2.23 -6.53
C VAL A 73 7.22 -1.12 -6.87
N PRO A 74 6.77 -0.02 -7.47
CA PRO A 74 7.65 1.09 -7.84
C PRO A 74 8.08 1.90 -6.63
N LEU A 75 9.31 2.44 -6.68
CA LEU A 75 9.79 3.42 -5.71
C LEU A 75 9.03 4.73 -5.86
N GLN A 76 8.37 5.17 -4.80
CA GLN A 76 7.59 6.40 -4.80
C GLN A 76 8.48 7.67 -4.84
N PRO A 77 7.97 8.78 -5.37
CA PRO A 77 8.70 10.04 -5.46
C PRO A 77 9.29 10.48 -4.11
N GLY A 78 10.53 10.93 -4.13
CA GLY A 78 11.22 11.45 -2.96
C GLY A 78 11.64 10.39 -1.92
N HIS A 79 11.40 9.10 -2.16
CA HIS A 79 11.80 8.02 -1.26
C HIS A 79 13.12 7.37 -1.66
N GLY A 80 13.78 6.70 -0.71
CA GLY A 80 14.96 5.87 -0.96
C GLY A 80 16.22 6.62 -1.36
N ILE A 81 16.31 7.93 -1.18
CA ILE A 81 17.44 8.79 -1.58
C ILE A 81 18.47 8.86 -0.44
N ALA A 82 19.74 8.65 -0.77
CA ALA A 82 20.83 8.77 0.19
C ALA A 82 21.08 10.24 0.57
N GLY A 83 21.38 10.45 1.85
CA GLY A 83 21.69 11.75 2.41
C GLY A 83 21.77 11.67 3.93
N ASN A 84 22.29 12.70 4.55
CA ASN A 84 22.20 12.90 5.99
C ASN A 84 20.98 13.77 6.25
N TRP A 85 19.88 13.11 6.57
CA TRP A 85 18.58 13.76 6.71
C TRP A 85 18.29 14.04 8.18
N ASP A 86 17.89 15.27 8.49
CA ASP A 86 17.53 15.75 9.82
C ASP A 86 16.52 16.92 9.72
N GLY A 87 16.27 17.63 10.83
CA GLY A 87 15.34 18.74 10.86
C GLY A 87 15.78 19.97 10.07
N ASP A 88 17.11 20.18 9.93
CA ASP A 88 17.68 21.30 9.17
C ASP A 88 17.84 20.96 7.68
N ASN A 89 17.93 19.66 7.38
CA ASN A 89 18.07 19.12 6.03
C ASN A 89 17.16 17.89 5.86
N PRO A 90 15.83 18.08 5.69
CA PRO A 90 14.89 16.97 5.60
C PRO A 90 15.01 16.18 4.29
N PRO A 91 14.60 14.90 4.26
CA PRO A 91 14.57 14.11 3.03
C PRO A 91 13.65 14.76 1.99
N PRO A 92 13.96 14.63 0.69
CA PRO A 92 13.30 15.35 -0.39
C PRO A 92 11.91 14.79 -0.73
N MET A 93 11.08 14.60 0.28
CA MET A 93 9.72 14.07 0.13
C MET A 93 8.80 15.17 -0.41
N PRO A 94 8.02 14.91 -1.48
CA PRO A 94 7.05 15.88 -1.99
C PRO A 94 6.02 16.31 -0.95
N GLU A 95 5.72 17.61 -0.94
CA GLU A 95 4.66 18.21 -0.13
C GLU A 95 3.43 18.59 -0.98
N ASP A 96 3.39 18.13 -2.23
CA ASP A 96 2.25 18.25 -3.15
C ASP A 96 1.71 16.87 -3.48
N ILE A 97 0.46 16.61 -3.10
CA ILE A 97 -0.21 15.33 -3.33
C ILE A 97 -0.33 14.99 -4.81
N GLN A 98 -0.38 15.98 -5.69
CA GLN A 98 -0.48 15.76 -7.14
C GLN A 98 0.73 15.00 -7.69
N VAL A 99 1.91 15.12 -7.08
CA VAL A 99 3.11 14.37 -7.46
C VAL A 99 2.87 12.86 -7.27
N TYR A 100 2.26 12.45 -6.15
CA TYR A 100 1.93 11.05 -5.87
C TYR A 100 0.76 10.56 -6.72
N GLN A 101 -0.25 11.40 -6.93
CA GLN A 101 -1.39 11.07 -7.79
C GLN A 101 -0.94 10.84 -9.24
N GLN A 102 -0.13 11.72 -9.80
CA GLN A 102 0.43 11.58 -11.15
C GLN A 102 1.28 10.32 -11.26
N PHE A 103 2.14 10.07 -10.29
CA PHE A 103 2.94 8.85 -10.20
C PHE A 103 2.05 7.58 -10.21
N ALA A 104 1.00 7.56 -9.42
CA ALA A 104 0.08 6.42 -9.35
C ALA A 104 -0.65 6.19 -10.67
N LEU A 105 -1.07 7.26 -11.35
CA LEU A 105 -1.72 7.21 -12.67
C LEU A 105 -0.77 6.68 -13.76
N GLU A 106 0.50 7.10 -13.75
CA GLU A 106 1.51 6.57 -14.67
C GLU A 106 1.69 5.05 -14.47
N TRP A 107 1.76 4.59 -13.21
CA TRP A 107 1.95 3.17 -12.93
C TRP A 107 0.71 2.31 -13.21
N ILE A 108 -0.51 2.82 -13.06
CA ILE A 108 -1.71 2.12 -13.53
C ILE A 108 -1.61 1.85 -15.03
N GLN A 109 -1.22 2.85 -15.83
CA GLN A 109 -1.08 2.69 -17.28
C GLN A 109 -0.04 1.62 -17.63
N GLN A 110 1.10 1.58 -16.93
CA GLN A 110 2.11 0.54 -17.13
C GLN A 110 1.60 -0.85 -16.74
N ALA A 111 0.93 -0.96 -15.60
CA ALA A 111 0.40 -2.22 -15.10
C ALA A 111 -0.68 -2.82 -16.03
N GLN A 112 -1.54 -2.00 -16.61
CA GLN A 112 -2.57 -2.43 -17.57
C GLN A 112 -2.02 -3.09 -18.83
N LEU A 113 -0.77 -2.84 -19.20
CA LEU A 113 -0.11 -3.50 -20.34
C LEU A 113 0.29 -4.95 -20.05
N LEU A 114 0.26 -5.38 -18.78
CA LEU A 114 0.87 -6.63 -18.33
C LEU A 114 -0.14 -7.74 -18.02
N GLY A 115 -1.43 -7.45 -18.02
CA GLY A 115 -2.48 -8.43 -17.75
C GLY A 115 -3.89 -7.88 -17.92
N GLN A 116 -4.87 -8.76 -17.76
CA GLN A 116 -6.28 -8.43 -18.00
C GLN A 116 -6.97 -7.86 -16.74
N GLN A 117 -6.58 -8.34 -15.57
CA GLN A 117 -7.16 -7.95 -14.30
C GLN A 117 -6.08 -7.22 -13.48
N LEU A 118 -6.30 -5.95 -13.20
CA LEU A 118 -5.41 -5.13 -12.39
C LEU A 118 -5.89 -5.08 -10.94
N PHE A 119 -5.03 -5.47 -10.03
CA PHE A 119 -5.18 -5.32 -8.58
C PHE A 119 -4.26 -4.20 -8.12
N VAL A 120 -4.80 -3.26 -7.36
CA VAL A 120 -4.00 -2.18 -6.77
C VAL A 120 -4.00 -2.34 -5.27
N GLY A 121 -2.85 -2.16 -4.65
CA GLY A 121 -2.77 -2.22 -3.21
C GLY A 121 -1.75 -1.25 -2.63
N GLY A 122 -1.80 -1.08 -1.32
CA GLY A 122 -0.83 -0.25 -0.65
C GLY A 122 -0.85 -0.43 0.86
N TYR A 123 0.25 -0.03 1.47
CA TYR A 123 0.44 -0.08 2.90
C TYR A 123 0.59 1.35 3.46
N SER A 124 -0.09 1.65 4.58
CA SER A 124 -0.04 2.96 5.24
C SER A 124 -0.41 4.09 4.27
N THR A 125 0.44 5.10 4.02
CA THR A 125 0.19 6.15 3.00
C THR A 125 0.08 5.59 1.58
N GLY A 126 0.80 4.52 1.27
CA GLY A 126 0.59 3.79 0.01
C GLY A 126 -0.82 3.18 -0.07
N GLY A 127 -1.40 2.79 1.08
CA GLY A 127 -2.80 2.38 1.19
C GLY A 127 -3.77 3.53 0.93
N THR A 128 -3.46 4.74 1.40
CA THR A 128 -4.22 5.97 1.09
C THR A 128 -4.22 6.22 -0.42
N LEU A 129 -3.05 6.13 -1.06
CA LEU A 129 -2.92 6.32 -2.51
C LEU A 129 -3.70 5.26 -3.30
N ALA A 130 -3.67 4.00 -2.87
CA ALA A 130 -4.44 2.91 -3.46
C ALA A 130 -5.96 3.11 -3.29
N ALA A 131 -6.41 3.59 -2.12
CA ALA A 131 -7.82 3.89 -1.86
C ALA A 131 -8.32 5.07 -2.72
N TRP A 132 -7.48 6.10 -2.91
CA TRP A 132 -7.77 7.19 -3.83
C TRP A 132 -7.96 6.69 -5.26
N LEU A 133 -7.05 5.85 -5.78
CA LEU A 133 -7.17 5.24 -7.10
C LEU A 133 -8.44 4.40 -7.27
N ALA A 134 -8.83 3.67 -6.22
CA ALA A 134 -10.05 2.86 -6.22
C ALA A 134 -11.33 3.69 -6.41
N GLN A 135 -11.31 4.96 -5.99
CA GLN A 135 -12.43 5.90 -6.18
C GLN A 135 -12.33 6.67 -7.50
N GLU A 136 -11.11 7.00 -7.96
CA GLU A 136 -10.92 7.75 -9.22
C GLU A 136 -11.05 6.86 -10.46
N HIS A 137 -10.58 5.62 -10.38
CA HIS A 137 -10.51 4.70 -11.51
C HIS A 137 -11.18 3.33 -11.23
N PRO A 138 -12.43 3.30 -10.70
CA PRO A 138 -13.06 2.04 -10.28
C PRO A 138 -13.28 1.06 -11.44
N GLN A 139 -13.30 1.53 -12.69
CA GLN A 139 -13.46 0.69 -13.87
C GLN A 139 -12.15 0.07 -14.37
N ALA A 140 -11.01 0.58 -13.90
CA ALA A 140 -9.68 0.14 -14.31
C ALA A 140 -9.08 -0.92 -13.36
N ILE A 141 -9.66 -1.06 -12.17
CA ILE A 141 -9.12 -1.85 -11.07
C ILE A 141 -10.14 -2.93 -10.69
N GLU A 142 -9.73 -4.19 -10.67
CA GLU A 142 -10.58 -5.33 -10.29
C GLU A 142 -10.92 -5.32 -8.81
N LYS A 143 -9.89 -5.22 -7.95
CA LYS A 143 -10.01 -5.15 -6.49
C LYS A 143 -8.86 -4.32 -5.91
N THR A 144 -9.09 -3.75 -4.74
CA THR A 144 -8.10 -2.97 -4.00
C THR A 144 -7.71 -3.66 -2.69
N LEU A 145 -6.42 -3.59 -2.33
CA LEU A 145 -5.83 -4.22 -1.17
C LEU A 145 -5.21 -3.17 -0.25
N LEU A 146 -5.82 -2.91 0.89
CA LEU A 146 -5.41 -1.86 1.82
C LEU A 146 -4.86 -2.48 3.11
N PHE A 147 -3.58 -2.28 3.37
CA PHE A 147 -2.90 -2.77 4.57
C PHE A 147 -2.64 -1.59 5.50
N ALA A 148 -3.35 -1.51 6.63
CA ALA A 148 -3.29 -0.41 7.59
C ALA A 148 -3.26 0.98 6.91
N PRO A 149 -4.24 1.32 6.05
CA PRO A 149 -4.20 2.58 5.27
C PRO A 149 -4.17 3.79 6.21
N TYR A 150 -3.33 4.78 5.90
CA TYR A 150 -3.25 6.03 6.66
C TYR A 150 -4.35 6.98 6.19
N LEU A 151 -5.51 6.94 6.82
CA LEU A 151 -6.64 7.84 6.53
C LEU A 151 -6.65 9.04 7.48
N SER A 152 -6.29 8.81 8.75
CA SER A 152 -5.87 9.82 9.72
C SER A 152 -4.98 9.16 10.78
N GLY A 153 -4.35 9.96 11.65
CA GLY A 153 -3.61 9.48 12.80
C GLY A 153 -4.54 8.98 13.92
N MET A 154 -3.98 8.23 14.88
CA MET A 154 -4.75 7.72 16.03
C MET A 154 -5.34 8.80 16.94
N ASN A 155 -4.78 10.00 16.91
CA ASN A 155 -5.15 11.06 17.84
C ASN A 155 -5.38 12.38 17.10
N LYS A 156 -6.64 12.79 16.99
CA LYS A 156 -7.03 14.05 16.33
C LYS A 156 -6.33 15.30 16.89
N LEU A 157 -5.89 15.29 18.15
CA LEU A 157 -5.08 16.37 18.71
C LEU A 157 -3.67 16.39 18.11
N VAL A 158 -3.09 15.21 17.87
CA VAL A 158 -1.78 15.09 17.19
C VAL A 158 -1.93 15.47 15.72
N ASP A 159 -3.00 15.04 15.06
CA ASP A 159 -3.29 15.40 13.68
C ASP A 159 -3.43 16.93 13.55
N TRP A 160 -4.15 17.60 14.47
CA TRP A 160 -4.24 19.06 14.51
C TRP A 160 -2.86 19.73 14.75
N LEU A 161 -1.97 19.16 15.59
CA LEU A 161 -0.60 19.66 15.75
C LEU A 161 0.22 19.46 14.47
N VAL A 162 0.03 18.34 13.77
CA VAL A 162 0.63 18.05 12.46
C VAL A 162 0.18 19.07 11.41
N GLU A 163 -1.08 19.52 11.47
CA GLU A 163 -1.60 20.53 10.52
C GLU A 163 -0.90 21.89 10.60
N ILE A 164 -0.43 22.31 11.79
CA ILE A 164 0.03 23.68 12.02
C ILE A 164 1.53 23.84 12.22
N LEU A 165 2.27 22.76 12.48
CA LEU A 165 3.69 22.85 12.79
C LEU A 165 4.56 22.34 11.64
N PRO A 166 5.45 23.18 11.05
CA PRO A 166 6.44 22.73 10.07
C PRO A 166 7.64 22.09 10.80
N ILE A 167 7.39 20.93 11.47
CA ILE A 167 8.37 20.26 12.30
C ILE A 167 8.87 19.00 11.59
N TYR A 168 10.11 18.63 11.85
CA TYR A 168 10.68 17.34 11.50
C TYR A 168 10.36 16.33 12.60
N TYR A 169 9.92 15.13 12.23
CA TYR A 169 9.63 14.05 13.15
C TYR A 169 10.55 12.86 12.89
N GLU A 170 11.19 12.34 13.94
CA GLU A 170 11.97 11.11 13.88
C GLU A 170 11.14 9.91 14.37
N TRP A 171 11.25 8.78 13.66
CA TRP A 171 10.59 7.55 14.07
C TRP A 171 11.15 7.03 15.39
N LEU A 172 10.28 6.61 16.31
CA LEU A 172 10.69 6.02 17.59
C LEU A 172 11.44 4.68 17.45
N ASN A 173 11.20 3.98 16.35
CA ASN A 173 11.80 2.67 16.02
C ASN A 173 12.76 2.76 14.83
N LYS A 174 13.46 3.87 14.67
CA LYS A 174 14.39 4.11 13.56
C LYS A 174 15.49 3.04 13.44
N ASP A 175 15.88 2.43 14.55
CA ASP A 175 16.92 1.38 14.61
C ASP A 175 16.37 -0.03 14.27
N ASN A 176 15.13 -0.15 13.80
CA ASN A 176 14.58 -1.46 13.40
C ASN A 176 15.38 -2.02 12.21
N PRO A 177 15.95 -3.24 12.32
CA PRO A 177 16.76 -3.85 11.25
C PRO A 177 16.02 -4.10 9.95
N GLY A 178 14.67 -4.06 9.96
CA GLY A 178 13.83 -4.12 8.75
C GLY A 178 13.64 -2.78 8.05
N ASN A 179 14.08 -1.67 8.66
CA ASN A 179 13.94 -0.33 8.07
C ASN A 179 15.13 0.02 7.17
N PHE A 180 14.91 0.09 5.87
CA PHE A 180 15.88 0.59 4.89
C PHE A 180 15.55 2.01 4.40
N GLY A 181 14.45 2.57 4.85
CA GLY A 181 13.94 3.89 4.49
C GLY A 181 14.53 5.03 5.32
N TYR A 182 13.81 6.14 5.44
CA TYR A 182 14.23 7.29 6.23
C TYR A 182 13.92 7.10 7.72
N GLU A 183 14.77 7.67 8.56
CA GLU A 183 14.62 7.65 10.01
C GLU A 183 13.65 8.71 10.52
N GLY A 184 13.29 9.67 9.67
CA GLY A 184 12.36 10.74 9.97
C GLY A 184 11.88 11.45 8.70
N PHE A 185 11.03 12.46 8.86
CA PHE A 185 10.39 13.17 7.77
C PHE A 185 9.92 14.57 8.17
N PRO A 186 9.78 15.50 7.21
CA PRO A 186 9.09 16.77 7.45
C PRO A 186 7.58 16.51 7.57
N ILE A 187 6.96 17.05 8.62
CA ILE A 187 5.51 16.92 8.86
C ILE A 187 4.65 17.36 7.67
N PRO A 188 4.98 18.45 6.93
CA PRO A 188 4.20 18.83 5.73
C PRO A 188 4.08 17.74 4.68
N ALA A 189 5.09 16.88 4.53
CA ALA A 189 5.05 15.77 3.58
C ALA A 189 4.08 14.64 4.00
N LEU A 190 3.76 14.51 5.29
CA LEU A 190 2.73 13.57 5.77
C LEU A 190 1.33 14.18 5.69
N ARG A 191 1.22 15.50 5.92
CA ARG A 191 -0.05 16.24 5.90
C ARG A 191 -0.86 16.02 4.64
N ILE A 192 -0.20 16.01 3.47
CA ILE A 192 -0.88 15.78 2.19
C ILE A 192 -1.62 14.44 2.12
N PHE A 193 -1.15 13.42 2.83
CA PHE A 193 -1.83 12.12 2.93
C PHE A 193 -2.97 12.14 3.95
N LEU A 194 -2.86 12.95 5.00
CA LEU A 194 -3.96 13.20 5.94
C LEU A 194 -5.14 13.84 5.20
N ASP A 195 -4.89 14.91 4.46
CA ASP A 195 -5.91 15.61 3.66
C ASP A 195 -6.55 14.67 2.62
N MET A 196 -5.75 13.83 1.96
CA MET A 196 -6.25 12.81 1.03
C MET A 196 -7.11 11.77 1.74
N GLY A 197 -6.70 11.30 2.92
CA GLY A 197 -7.45 10.32 3.72
C GLY A 197 -8.84 10.83 4.13
N GLU A 198 -8.94 12.08 4.59
CA GLU A 198 -10.21 12.72 4.90
C GLU A 198 -11.12 12.84 3.67
N GLN A 199 -10.56 13.24 2.52
CA GLN A 199 -11.31 13.30 1.26
C GLN A 199 -11.81 11.91 0.82
N ILE A 200 -11.01 10.85 1.00
CA ILE A 200 -11.43 9.47 0.69
C ILE A 200 -12.62 9.05 1.55
N LEU A 201 -12.58 9.32 2.86
CA LEU A 201 -13.66 8.99 3.79
C LEU A 201 -14.95 9.73 3.44
N GLU A 202 -14.85 11.02 3.13
CA GLU A 202 -16.02 11.82 2.75
C GLU A 202 -16.63 11.33 1.42
N ARG A 203 -15.79 11.05 0.42
CA ARG A 203 -16.22 10.58 -0.89
C ARG A 203 -16.80 9.17 -0.85
N ALA A 204 -16.28 8.29 0.01
CA ALA A 204 -16.74 6.90 0.14
C ALA A 204 -18.23 6.80 0.49
N LYS A 205 -18.79 7.82 1.10
CA LYS A 205 -20.23 7.88 1.45
C LYS A 205 -21.15 7.91 0.24
N ASN A 206 -20.67 8.45 -0.90
CA ASN A 206 -21.51 8.74 -2.07
C ASN A 206 -20.87 8.36 -3.41
N THR A 207 -19.60 7.96 -3.44
CA THR A 207 -18.86 7.65 -4.67
C THR A 207 -18.61 6.16 -4.78
N PRO A 208 -18.94 5.53 -5.90
CA PRO A 208 -18.56 4.14 -6.14
C PRO A 208 -17.04 3.97 -6.11
N ALA A 209 -16.60 2.86 -5.54
CA ALA A 209 -15.21 2.44 -5.52
C ALA A 209 -15.10 0.98 -5.98
N THR A 210 -13.90 0.45 -6.10
CA THR A 210 -13.68 -0.98 -6.33
C THR A 210 -13.99 -1.79 -5.06
N PRO A 211 -14.27 -3.10 -5.15
CA PRO A 211 -14.26 -3.97 -3.99
C PRO A 211 -12.90 -3.88 -3.27
N MET A 212 -12.91 -3.82 -1.94
CA MET A 212 -11.69 -3.64 -1.13
C MET A 212 -11.50 -4.75 -0.11
N LEU A 213 -10.25 -5.21 0.05
CA LEU A 213 -9.79 -5.84 1.28
C LEU A 213 -9.14 -4.77 2.14
N ILE A 214 -9.63 -4.54 3.35
CA ILE A 214 -9.01 -3.66 4.34
C ILE A 214 -8.49 -4.52 5.48
N VAL A 215 -7.18 -4.46 5.72
CA VAL A 215 -6.51 -5.19 6.80
C VAL A 215 -6.01 -4.20 7.84
N SER A 216 -6.36 -4.46 9.09
CA SER A 216 -6.03 -3.63 10.26
C SER A 216 -5.48 -4.51 11.38
N SER A 217 -4.97 -3.90 12.44
CA SER A 217 -4.54 -4.59 13.66
C SER A 217 -4.87 -3.77 14.89
N GLU A 218 -5.39 -4.41 15.94
CA GLU A 218 -5.62 -3.75 17.23
C GLU A 218 -4.34 -3.33 17.95
N SER A 219 -3.17 -3.83 17.50
CA SER A 219 -1.85 -3.44 18.00
C SER A 219 -1.23 -2.30 17.19
N ASP A 220 -1.88 -1.85 16.11
CA ASP A 220 -1.47 -0.67 15.36
C ASP A 220 -1.64 0.60 16.22
N ARG A 221 -0.60 1.45 16.25
CA ARG A 221 -0.58 2.71 16.98
C ARG A 221 -0.36 3.93 16.07
N ALA A 222 -0.34 3.72 14.77
CA ALA A 222 -0.09 4.77 13.79
C ALA A 222 -1.36 5.22 13.09
N THR A 223 -2.35 4.32 12.94
CA THR A 223 -3.57 4.58 12.17
C THR A 223 -4.83 4.42 13.01
N ASN A 224 -5.92 5.00 12.56
CA ASN A 224 -7.21 5.00 13.24
C ASN A 224 -8.10 3.85 12.75
N LEU A 225 -8.26 2.83 13.57
CA LEU A 225 -9.08 1.65 13.25
C LEU A 225 -10.56 1.97 12.97
N HIS A 226 -11.09 3.00 13.65
CA HIS A 226 -12.47 3.41 13.43
C HIS A 226 -12.68 3.90 11.99
N GLU A 227 -11.71 4.61 11.42
CA GLU A 227 -11.78 5.11 10.05
C GLU A 227 -11.59 4.00 9.02
N HIS A 228 -10.79 2.99 9.32
CA HIS A 228 -10.73 1.78 8.49
C HIS A 228 -12.08 1.09 8.40
N GLN A 229 -12.77 0.98 9.53
CA GLN A 229 -14.11 0.42 9.58
C GLN A 229 -15.13 1.33 8.89
N GLU A 230 -15.07 2.65 9.07
CA GLU A 230 -15.92 3.64 8.38
C GLU A 230 -15.79 3.52 6.87
N LEU A 231 -14.55 3.46 6.36
CA LEU A 231 -14.29 3.26 4.93
C LEU A 231 -14.88 1.95 4.45
N PHE A 232 -14.65 0.84 5.18
CA PHE A 232 -15.18 -0.46 4.84
C PHE A 232 -16.72 -0.46 4.76
N GLU A 233 -17.39 0.06 5.80
CA GLU A 233 -18.86 0.11 5.86
C GLU A 233 -19.46 0.99 4.75
N ALA A 234 -18.77 2.08 4.40
CA ALA A 234 -19.19 2.94 3.29
C ALA A 234 -19.09 2.21 1.95
N VAL A 235 -17.95 1.56 1.68
CA VAL A 235 -17.70 0.83 0.42
C VAL A 235 -18.59 -0.40 0.32
N LEU A 236 -18.84 -1.12 1.42
CA LEU A 236 -19.66 -2.34 1.44
C LEU A 236 -21.08 -2.11 0.91
N LYS A 237 -21.64 -0.91 1.08
CA LYS A 237 -22.99 -0.56 0.58
C LYS A 237 -23.12 -0.70 -0.93
N CYS A 238 -22.03 -0.47 -1.67
CA CYS A 238 -22.00 -0.55 -3.13
C CYS A 238 -21.20 -1.76 -3.65
N GLN A 239 -20.28 -2.29 -2.82
CA GLN A 239 -19.35 -3.35 -3.18
C GLN A 239 -19.43 -4.52 -2.18
N PRO A 240 -20.42 -5.42 -2.32
CA PRO A 240 -20.68 -6.49 -1.35
C PRO A 240 -19.54 -7.52 -1.26
N LYS A 241 -18.61 -7.55 -2.22
CA LYS A 241 -17.40 -8.37 -2.24
C LYS A 241 -16.22 -7.71 -1.49
N SER A 242 -16.42 -6.60 -0.79
CA SER A 242 -15.40 -6.02 0.08
C SER A 242 -15.27 -6.81 1.36
N TRP A 243 -14.04 -6.97 1.86
CA TRP A 243 -13.75 -7.68 3.11
C TRP A 243 -12.99 -6.79 4.08
N TYR A 244 -13.21 -7.01 5.37
CA TYR A 244 -12.50 -6.35 6.45
C TYR A 244 -11.89 -7.36 7.40
N ARG A 245 -10.62 -7.23 7.72
CA ARG A 245 -9.95 -8.02 8.74
C ARG A 245 -9.19 -7.12 9.69
N CYS A 246 -9.57 -7.11 10.97
CA CYS A 246 -8.77 -6.58 12.04
C CYS A 246 -8.11 -7.75 12.79
N PHE A 247 -6.79 -7.76 12.87
CA PHE A 247 -6.05 -8.73 13.65
C PHE A 247 -6.17 -8.40 15.13
N GLU A 248 -6.45 -9.41 15.93
CA GLU A 248 -6.65 -9.32 17.38
C GLU A 248 -5.35 -8.86 18.06
N LYS A 249 -5.48 -8.17 19.20
CA LYS A 249 -4.37 -7.60 19.96
C LYS A 249 -3.36 -8.65 20.43
N GLU A 250 -3.81 -9.87 20.69
CA GLU A 250 -3.01 -11.02 21.14
C GLU A 250 -1.96 -11.46 20.11
N LEU A 251 -2.17 -11.14 18.83
CA LEU A 251 -1.19 -11.44 17.79
C LEU A 251 -0.04 -10.42 17.75
N HIS A 252 -0.18 -9.30 18.44
CA HIS A 252 0.85 -8.25 18.52
C HIS A 252 1.38 -7.81 17.15
N ILE A 253 0.56 -7.87 16.09
CA ILE A 253 0.94 -7.45 14.76
C ILE A 253 1.03 -5.91 14.75
N PRO A 254 2.22 -5.32 14.56
CA PRO A 254 2.40 -3.86 14.63
C PRO A 254 1.83 -3.17 13.38
N HIS A 255 1.89 -1.83 13.37
CA HIS A 255 1.62 -1.06 12.14
C HIS A 255 2.45 -1.57 10.96
N THR A 256 3.75 -1.82 11.17
CA THR A 256 4.69 -2.35 10.17
C THR A 256 4.43 -3.84 9.87
N MET A 257 3.22 -4.14 9.37
CA MET A 257 2.71 -5.51 9.22
C MET A 257 3.20 -6.23 7.97
N MET A 258 3.96 -5.59 7.10
CA MET A 258 4.25 -6.12 5.76
C MET A 258 5.43 -7.09 5.72
N SER A 259 6.26 -7.15 6.77
CA SER A 259 7.41 -8.05 6.81
C SER A 259 7.73 -8.52 8.23
N GLU A 260 8.37 -9.70 8.32
CA GLU A 260 8.79 -10.27 9.59
C GLU A 260 9.89 -9.43 10.29
N PRO A 261 10.94 -8.93 9.58
CA PRO A 261 11.92 -8.05 10.19
C PRO A 261 11.34 -6.76 10.77
N GLU A 262 10.22 -6.28 10.27
CA GLU A 262 9.52 -5.11 10.80
C GLU A 262 8.54 -5.45 11.95
N GLY A 263 8.42 -6.73 12.35
CA GLY A 263 7.73 -7.18 13.55
C GLY A 263 6.47 -8.01 13.34
N ASN A 264 6.08 -8.36 12.11
CA ASN A 264 4.95 -9.25 11.87
C ASN A 264 5.38 -10.72 11.85
N HIS A 265 5.26 -11.40 12.97
CA HIS A 265 5.55 -12.83 13.09
C HIS A 265 4.46 -13.76 12.52
N TYR A 266 3.36 -13.20 12.03
CA TYR A 266 2.23 -13.90 11.43
C TYR A 266 2.01 -13.53 9.96
N LEU A 267 3.11 -13.28 9.24
CA LEU A 267 3.07 -12.82 7.87
C LEU A 267 2.29 -13.77 6.93
N ASP A 268 2.34 -15.07 7.20
CA ASP A 268 1.58 -16.07 6.46
C ASP A 268 0.06 -15.86 6.55
N LEU A 269 -0.45 -15.35 7.67
CA LEU A 269 -1.88 -15.03 7.80
C LEU A 269 -2.27 -13.89 6.84
N LEU A 270 -1.43 -12.86 6.75
CA LEU A 270 -1.64 -11.75 5.84
C LEU A 270 -1.61 -12.20 4.38
N ILE A 271 -0.61 -13.01 4.01
CA ILE A 271 -0.43 -13.53 2.66
C ILE A 271 -1.60 -14.45 2.27
N ASN A 272 -2.00 -15.38 3.14
CA ASN A 272 -3.09 -16.31 2.88
C ASN A 272 -4.44 -15.58 2.78
N LEU A 273 -4.70 -14.59 3.64
CA LEU A 273 -5.88 -13.75 3.55
C LEU A 273 -5.92 -12.99 2.22
N THR A 274 -4.80 -12.40 1.81
CA THR A 274 -4.70 -11.67 0.56
C THR A 274 -4.97 -12.57 -0.64
N LYS A 275 -4.37 -13.76 -0.68
CA LYS A 275 -4.60 -14.74 -1.75
C LYS A 275 -6.05 -15.22 -1.77
N ALA A 276 -6.63 -15.53 -0.61
CA ALA A 276 -8.04 -15.92 -0.50
C ALA A 276 -8.97 -14.84 -1.05
N TYR A 277 -8.75 -13.57 -0.71
CA TYR A 277 -9.53 -12.45 -1.22
C TYR A 277 -9.41 -12.30 -2.75
N VAL A 278 -8.19 -12.35 -3.26
CA VAL A 278 -7.89 -12.17 -4.69
C VAL A 278 -8.54 -13.27 -5.55
N GLU A 279 -8.60 -14.50 -5.03
CA GLU A 279 -9.15 -15.66 -5.75
C GLU A 279 -10.65 -15.88 -5.51
N SER A 280 -11.25 -15.18 -4.56
CA SER A 280 -12.64 -15.38 -4.16
C SER A 280 -13.57 -14.34 -4.77
N ASP A 281 -14.79 -14.78 -5.08
CA ASP A 281 -15.92 -13.92 -5.43
C ASP A 281 -16.94 -13.79 -4.29
N LEU A 282 -16.61 -14.29 -3.10
CA LEU A 282 -17.50 -14.30 -1.93
C LEU A 282 -17.80 -12.88 -1.47
N THR A 283 -19.05 -12.66 -1.12
CA THR A 283 -19.52 -11.44 -0.49
C THR A 283 -19.16 -11.43 1.01
N TRP A 284 -19.16 -10.26 1.62
CA TRP A 284 -18.95 -10.11 3.06
C TRP A 284 -19.91 -10.98 3.90
N VAL A 285 -21.19 -11.01 3.51
CA VAL A 285 -22.21 -11.81 4.21
C VAL A 285 -21.90 -13.30 4.16
N GLU A 286 -21.32 -13.79 3.07
CA GLU A 286 -20.90 -15.20 2.96
C GLU A 286 -19.68 -15.47 3.83
N ILE A 287 -18.73 -14.56 3.89
CA ILE A 287 -17.54 -14.61 4.75
C ILE A 287 -17.93 -14.68 6.24
N GLU A 288 -18.84 -13.80 6.67
CA GLU A 288 -19.32 -13.78 8.05
C GLU A 288 -19.99 -15.12 8.44
N LYS A 289 -20.78 -15.71 7.53
CA LYS A 289 -21.42 -17.01 7.76
C LYS A 289 -20.44 -18.18 7.83
N MET A 290 -19.36 -18.14 7.06
CA MET A 290 -18.35 -19.21 7.05
C MET A 290 -17.41 -19.14 8.26
N GLY A 291 -17.24 -17.97 8.85
CA GLY A 291 -16.22 -17.67 9.84
C GLY A 291 -14.81 -17.60 9.24
N TYR A 292 -13.98 -16.67 9.70
CA TYR A 292 -12.63 -16.45 9.17
C TYR A 292 -11.69 -17.66 9.20
N SER A 293 -11.88 -18.56 10.15
CA SER A 293 -11.07 -19.80 10.27
C SER A 293 -11.21 -20.73 9.06
N ALA A 294 -12.34 -20.70 8.37
CA ALA A 294 -12.54 -21.52 7.17
C ALA A 294 -11.77 -21.00 5.96
N ILE A 295 -11.48 -19.70 5.92
CA ILE A 295 -10.76 -19.04 4.79
C ILE A 295 -9.25 -19.19 4.96
N ALA A 296 -8.74 -19.08 6.19
CA ALA A 296 -7.32 -19.20 6.49
C ALA A 296 -6.78 -20.64 6.37
N ASN A 297 -7.66 -21.66 6.42
CA ASN A 297 -7.31 -23.08 6.43
C ASN A 297 -7.49 -23.80 5.08
N ASN A 298 -8.01 -23.14 4.04
CA ASN A 298 -8.02 -23.72 2.70
C ASN A 298 -6.58 -23.67 2.12
N LYS A 299 -5.86 -24.77 2.36
CA LYS A 299 -4.55 -25.05 1.77
C LYS A 299 -4.68 -25.46 0.31
#